data_23111c2f45fc87a2c6832110a1e7a6f9
#
_entry.id   23111c2f45fc87a2c6832110a1e7a6f9
#
_cell.length_a   1.000
_cell.length_b   1.000
_cell.length_c   1.000
_cell.angle_alpha   90.00
_cell.angle_beta   90.00
_cell.angle_gamma   90.00
#
_symmetry.space_group_name_H-M   'P 1'
#
loop_
_entity.id
_entity.type
_entity.pdbx_description
1 polymer ?
#
loop_
_entity_poly.entity_id
_entity_poly.type
_entity_poly.pdbx_seq_one_letter_code
_entity_poly.pdbx_strand_id
1 'polypeptide(L)'
;MIKILKTNSENKDFQNLILKLDADLAERNGNNNDFFTQFNKTDQINHIIVAYFDNQPAGCGAIKVYDSNTMEVKRMFVPEEFRGRNIAMSILKNLEEWAKDLSYHKCILETGDKMPEAIGLYKKSGYQQIPNYGQYENIENSLCFEKLL
;
A
#
# COMPACT_ATOMS: atom_id res chain seq x y z
N MET A 1 13.46 6.70 -15.66
CA MET A 1 14.18 5.99 -14.57
C MET A 1 13.43 6.19 -13.26
N ILE A 2 13.29 5.12 -12.50
CA ILE A 2 12.58 5.15 -11.21
C ILE A 2 13.60 5.40 -10.10
N LYS A 3 13.31 6.38 -9.24
CA LYS A 3 14.09 6.62 -8.01
C LYS A 3 13.20 6.35 -6.82
N ILE A 4 13.76 5.70 -5.81
CA ILE A 4 13.04 5.32 -4.59
C ILE A 4 13.58 6.14 -3.42
N LEU A 5 12.68 6.82 -2.72
CA LEU A 5 13.01 7.60 -1.52
C LEU A 5 12.31 6.98 -0.31
N LYS A 6 13.10 6.60 0.70
CA LYS A 6 12.57 6.19 2.01
C LYS A 6 12.37 7.45 2.85
N THR A 7 11.17 7.62 3.38
CA THR A 7 10.80 8.84 4.09
C THR A 7 9.73 8.54 5.15
N ASN A 8 9.00 9.55 5.57
CA ASN A 8 7.94 9.43 6.57
C ASN A 8 6.72 10.26 6.15
N SER A 9 5.70 10.30 7.00
CA SER A 9 4.43 10.95 6.71
C SER A 9 4.50 12.47 6.55
N GLU A 10 5.62 13.11 6.89
CA GLU A 10 5.80 14.55 6.73
C GLU A 10 6.22 14.94 5.31
N ASN A 11 6.59 13.98 4.46
CA ASN A 11 7.00 14.24 3.08
C ASN A 11 5.84 14.84 2.28
N LYS A 12 6.10 15.99 1.64
CA LYS A 12 5.05 16.74 0.91
C LYS A 12 4.55 16.00 -0.32
N ASP A 13 5.43 15.35 -1.05
CA ASP A 13 5.04 14.59 -2.24
C ASP A 13 4.15 13.41 -1.84
N PHE A 14 4.48 12.75 -0.74
CA PHE A 14 3.64 11.68 -0.18
C PHE A 14 2.26 12.22 0.17
N GLN A 15 2.19 13.35 0.90
CA GLN A 15 0.92 13.95 1.29
C GLN A 15 0.04 14.28 0.09
N ASN A 16 0.63 14.81 -0.98
CA ASN A 16 -0.09 15.11 -2.21
C ASN A 16 -0.60 13.84 -2.91
N LEU A 17 0.22 12.78 -2.93
CA LEU A 17 -0.19 11.50 -3.50
C LEU A 17 -1.35 10.88 -2.70
N ILE A 18 -1.33 11.02 -1.39
CA ILE A 18 -2.39 10.50 -0.51
C ILE A 18 -3.72 11.20 -0.76
N LEU A 19 -3.71 12.50 -1.03
CA LEU A 19 -4.95 13.21 -1.40
C LEU A 19 -5.58 12.59 -2.65
N LYS A 20 -4.77 12.24 -3.64
CA LYS A 20 -5.25 11.58 -4.86
C LYS A 20 -5.75 10.16 -4.57
N LEU A 21 -5.04 9.42 -3.73
CA LEU A 21 -5.45 8.07 -3.34
C LEU A 21 -6.79 8.11 -2.61
N ASP A 22 -6.95 9.00 -1.65
CA ASP A 22 -8.18 9.10 -0.88
C ASP A 22 -9.38 9.46 -1.77
N ALA A 23 -9.17 10.33 -2.76
CA ALA A 23 -10.21 10.66 -3.74
C ALA A 23 -10.59 9.43 -4.58
N ASP A 24 -9.61 8.66 -5.03
CA ASP A 24 -9.85 7.42 -5.79
C ASP A 24 -10.60 6.38 -4.95
N LEU A 25 -10.21 6.20 -3.70
CA LEU A 25 -10.88 5.27 -2.79
C LEU A 25 -12.32 5.70 -2.51
N ALA A 26 -12.56 6.99 -2.31
CA ALA A 26 -13.91 7.51 -2.08
C ALA A 26 -14.82 7.19 -3.26
N GLU A 27 -14.33 7.36 -4.47
CA GLU A 27 -15.08 7.05 -5.69
C GLU A 27 -15.38 5.55 -5.80
N ARG A 28 -14.38 4.68 -5.55
CA ARG A 28 -14.53 3.23 -5.70
C ARG A 28 -15.34 2.57 -4.59
N ASN A 29 -15.17 3.03 -3.35
CA ASN A 29 -15.82 2.40 -2.20
C ASN A 29 -17.26 2.84 -1.99
N GLY A 30 -17.65 3.99 -2.55
CA GLY A 30 -19.02 4.49 -2.42
C GLY A 30 -19.45 4.60 -0.96
N ASN A 31 -20.55 3.92 -0.60
CA ASN A 31 -21.13 4.00 0.73
C ASN A 31 -20.25 3.42 1.85
N ASN A 32 -19.25 2.62 1.50
CA ASN A 32 -18.34 2.00 2.46
C ASN A 32 -17.10 2.87 2.74
N ASN A 33 -16.98 4.02 2.07
CA ASN A 33 -15.78 4.83 2.16
C ASN A 33 -15.48 5.30 3.59
N ASP A 34 -16.50 5.71 4.34
CA ASP A 34 -16.31 6.19 5.71
C ASP A 34 -15.69 5.11 6.61
N PHE A 35 -16.13 3.86 6.44
CA PHE A 35 -15.55 2.74 7.18
C PHE A 35 -14.07 2.56 6.84
N PHE A 36 -13.73 2.48 5.55
CA PHE A 36 -12.35 2.26 5.13
C PHE A 36 -11.45 3.45 5.47
N THR A 37 -11.95 4.66 5.38
CA THR A 37 -11.18 5.88 5.67
C THR A 37 -10.63 5.87 7.10
N GLN A 38 -11.41 5.41 8.07
CA GLN A 38 -10.97 5.40 9.48
C GLN A 38 -9.75 4.50 9.70
N PHE A 39 -9.52 3.49 8.83
CA PHE A 39 -8.38 2.58 8.92
C PHE A 39 -7.23 2.95 7.99
N ASN A 40 -7.38 4.02 7.18
CA ASN A 40 -6.37 4.43 6.20
C ASN A 40 -5.63 5.69 6.61
N LYS A 41 -5.67 6.07 7.89
CA LYS A 41 -4.94 7.22 8.39
C LYS A 41 -3.44 6.97 8.38
N THR A 42 -2.66 7.99 8.06
CA THR A 42 -1.22 7.88 7.86
C THR A 42 -0.38 8.58 8.92
N ASP A 43 -1.01 9.27 9.87
CA ASP A 43 -0.32 10.09 10.88
C ASP A 43 0.61 9.30 11.80
N GLN A 44 0.51 7.98 11.87
CA GLN A 44 1.36 7.13 12.70
C GLN A 44 2.23 6.18 11.90
N ILE A 45 2.36 6.40 10.59
CA ILE A 45 3.18 5.55 9.74
C ILE A 45 4.55 6.22 9.54
N ASN A 46 5.61 5.52 9.96
CA ASN A 46 6.98 6.05 9.91
C ASN A 46 7.82 5.51 8.77
N HIS A 47 7.34 4.50 8.06
CA HIS A 47 8.10 3.84 7.00
C HIS A 47 7.35 3.98 5.69
N ILE A 48 7.72 5.01 4.94
CA ILE A 48 7.03 5.39 3.71
C ILE A 48 8.04 5.45 2.57
N ILE A 49 7.63 4.99 1.41
CA ILE A 49 8.38 5.12 0.17
C ILE A 49 7.62 6.04 -0.77
N VAL A 50 8.34 6.96 -1.39
CA VAL A 50 7.88 7.73 -2.54
C VAL A 50 8.76 7.34 -3.73
N ALA A 51 8.13 7.01 -4.84
CA ALA A 51 8.82 6.73 -6.09
C ALA A 51 8.74 7.95 -7.00
N TYR A 52 9.84 8.23 -7.68
CA TYR A 52 9.93 9.31 -8.64
C TYR A 52 10.23 8.73 -10.02
N PHE A 53 9.53 9.21 -11.01
CA PHE A 53 9.79 8.87 -12.42
C PHE A 53 10.16 10.15 -13.15
N ASP A 54 11.39 10.22 -13.68
CA ASP A 54 11.91 11.41 -14.32
C ASP A 54 11.73 12.66 -13.46
N ASN A 55 12.05 12.51 -12.16
CA ASN A 55 11.99 13.56 -11.13
C ASN A 55 10.57 14.02 -10.75
N GLN A 56 9.54 13.29 -11.17
CA GLN A 56 8.16 13.58 -10.78
C GLN A 56 7.65 12.55 -9.78
N PRO A 57 6.92 12.98 -8.73
CA PRO A 57 6.31 12.01 -7.82
C PRO A 57 5.34 11.09 -8.59
N ALA A 58 5.63 9.81 -8.59
CA ALA A 58 4.95 8.84 -9.45
C ALA A 58 4.27 7.71 -8.70
N GLY A 59 4.44 7.66 -7.38
CA GLY A 59 3.77 6.63 -6.59
C GLY A 59 4.28 6.61 -5.17
N CYS A 60 3.57 5.89 -4.31
CA CYS A 60 3.93 5.75 -2.90
C CYS A 60 3.45 4.42 -2.34
N GLY A 61 3.96 4.10 -1.17
CA GLY A 61 3.53 2.98 -0.37
C GLY A 61 4.13 3.08 1.02
N ALA A 62 3.62 2.28 1.94
CA ALA A 62 4.05 2.33 3.32
C ALA A 62 4.01 0.95 3.94
N ILE A 63 4.78 0.77 5.00
CA ILE A 63 4.67 -0.40 5.87
C ILE A 63 4.45 0.07 7.30
N LYS A 64 3.60 -0.66 8.01
CA LYS A 64 3.24 -0.37 9.39
C LYS A 64 3.35 -1.66 10.20
N VAL A 65 3.89 -1.56 11.42
CA VAL A 65 4.00 -2.72 12.30
C VAL A 65 2.62 -3.28 12.60
N TYR A 66 2.42 -4.57 12.35
CA TYR A 66 1.21 -5.28 12.71
C TYR A 66 1.42 -6.10 13.99
N ASP A 67 2.49 -6.90 14.01
CA ASP A 67 2.94 -7.62 15.22
C ASP A 67 4.46 -7.77 15.16
N SER A 68 5.03 -8.54 16.09
CA SER A 68 6.50 -8.67 16.20
C SER A 68 7.17 -9.30 14.97
N ASN A 69 6.42 -10.00 14.13
CA ASN A 69 6.95 -10.68 12.93
C ASN A 69 6.41 -10.13 11.62
N THR A 70 5.43 -9.22 11.68
CA THR A 70 4.61 -8.87 10.51
C THR A 70 4.52 -7.37 10.32
N MET A 71 4.80 -6.93 9.11
CA MET A 71 4.49 -5.57 8.66
C MET A 71 3.25 -5.58 7.77
N GLU A 72 2.42 -4.57 7.90
CA GLU A 72 1.27 -4.39 7.01
C GLU A 72 1.61 -3.37 5.94
N VAL A 73 1.44 -3.75 4.67
CA VAL A 73 1.59 -2.84 3.54
C VAL A 73 0.34 -1.96 3.45
N LYS A 74 0.54 -0.66 3.37
CA LYS A 74 -0.54 0.33 3.34
C LYS A 74 -0.23 1.42 2.33
N ARG A 75 -1.26 2.13 1.90
CA ARG A 75 -1.15 3.36 1.10
C ARG A 75 -0.41 3.17 -0.23
N MET A 76 -0.50 1.99 -0.82
CA MET A 76 0.03 1.74 -2.16
C MET A 76 -0.78 2.51 -3.20
N PHE A 77 -0.11 3.35 -3.97
CA PHE A 77 -0.79 4.16 -4.97
C PHE A 77 0.17 4.58 -6.08
N VAL A 78 -0.29 4.46 -7.32
CA VAL A 78 0.37 5.01 -8.51
C VAL A 78 -0.70 5.78 -9.29
N PRO A 79 -0.53 7.10 -9.50
CA PRO A 79 -1.45 7.87 -10.33
C PRO A 79 -1.61 7.25 -11.72
N GLU A 80 -2.79 7.42 -12.31
CA GLU A 80 -3.14 6.80 -13.58
C GLU A 80 -2.12 7.09 -14.69
N GLU A 81 -1.63 8.32 -14.77
CA GLU A 81 -0.67 8.75 -15.80
C GLU A 81 0.69 8.04 -15.70
N PHE A 82 1.00 7.44 -14.55
CA PHE A 82 2.26 6.72 -14.35
C PHE A 82 2.10 5.20 -14.35
N ARG A 83 0.90 4.68 -14.57
CA ARG A 83 0.66 3.23 -14.56
C ARG A 83 1.27 2.55 -15.79
N GLY A 84 1.50 1.24 -15.69
CA GLY A 84 2.08 0.46 -16.76
C GLY A 84 3.59 0.58 -16.90
N ARG A 85 4.28 1.06 -15.86
CA ARG A 85 5.75 1.28 -15.86
C ARG A 85 6.45 0.52 -14.73
N ASN A 86 5.77 -0.46 -14.12
CA ASN A 86 6.30 -1.25 -13.00
C ASN A 86 6.64 -0.45 -11.75
N ILE A 87 6.08 0.74 -11.59
CA ILE A 87 6.36 1.60 -10.44
C ILE A 87 5.80 0.97 -9.16
N ALA A 88 4.55 0.51 -9.17
CA ALA A 88 3.94 -0.13 -8.01
C ALA A 88 4.71 -1.36 -7.56
N MET A 89 5.15 -2.20 -8.51
CA MET A 89 5.95 -3.39 -8.21
C MET A 89 7.29 -3.01 -7.59
N SER A 90 7.93 -1.96 -8.09
CA SER A 90 9.19 -1.45 -7.53
C SER A 90 9.00 -0.95 -6.10
N ILE A 91 7.93 -0.20 -5.85
CA ILE A 91 7.61 0.28 -4.49
C ILE A 91 7.41 -0.91 -3.54
N LEU A 92 6.58 -1.87 -3.95
CA LEU A 92 6.25 -3.03 -3.12
C LEU A 92 7.50 -3.83 -2.78
N LYS A 93 8.35 -4.08 -3.77
CA LYS A 93 9.60 -4.82 -3.57
C LYS A 93 10.52 -4.09 -2.57
N ASN A 94 10.64 -2.79 -2.69
CA ASN A 94 11.45 -1.99 -1.77
C ASN A 94 10.87 -1.97 -0.36
N LEU A 95 9.55 -1.95 -0.21
CA LEU A 95 8.91 -2.06 1.10
C LEU A 95 9.18 -3.42 1.73
N GLU A 96 9.11 -4.49 0.95
CA GLU A 96 9.40 -5.85 1.43
C GLU A 96 10.85 -5.97 1.89
N GLU A 97 11.79 -5.45 1.12
CA GLU A 97 13.21 -5.45 1.49
C GLU A 97 13.44 -4.65 2.78
N TRP A 98 12.77 -3.52 2.91
CA TRP A 98 12.86 -2.68 4.12
C TRP A 98 12.32 -3.44 5.34
N ALA A 99 11.16 -4.07 5.22
CA ALA A 99 10.59 -4.88 6.30
C ALA A 99 11.57 -6.01 6.70
N LYS A 100 12.18 -6.66 5.72
CA LYS A 100 13.15 -7.72 5.97
C LYS A 100 14.39 -7.18 6.68
N ASP A 101 14.89 -6.01 6.27
CA ASP A 101 16.03 -5.35 6.91
C ASP A 101 15.72 -4.98 8.37
N LEU A 102 14.46 -4.70 8.68
CA LEU A 102 14.00 -4.42 10.04
C LEU A 102 13.70 -5.70 10.84
N SER A 103 14.04 -6.87 10.30
CA SER A 103 13.90 -8.19 10.92
C SER A 103 12.46 -8.70 11.02
N TYR A 104 11.59 -8.24 10.12
CA TYR A 104 10.25 -8.81 9.98
C TYR A 104 10.29 -9.96 8.98
N HIS A 105 9.38 -10.92 9.16
CA HIS A 105 9.38 -12.15 8.40
C HIS A 105 8.21 -12.28 7.43
N LYS A 106 7.25 -11.38 7.50
CA LYS A 106 6.04 -11.47 6.71
C LYS A 106 5.46 -10.08 6.44
N CYS A 107 4.91 -9.90 5.24
CA CYS A 107 4.05 -8.76 4.93
C CYS A 107 2.62 -9.24 4.73
N ILE A 108 1.67 -8.47 5.28
CA ILE A 108 0.24 -8.65 5.04
C ILE A 108 -0.32 -7.37 4.46
N LEU A 109 -1.47 -7.49 3.84
CA LEU A 109 -2.18 -6.33 3.32
C LEU A 109 -3.66 -6.64 3.09
N GLU A 110 -4.44 -5.59 3.01
CA GLU A 110 -5.84 -5.65 2.63
C GLU A 110 -6.06 -4.74 1.43
N THR A 111 -6.89 -5.17 0.50
CA THR A 111 -7.38 -4.34 -0.59
C THR A 111 -8.86 -4.60 -0.81
N GLY A 112 -9.57 -3.63 -1.37
CA GLY A 112 -10.97 -3.79 -1.71
C GLY A 112 -11.17 -4.64 -2.95
N ASP A 113 -12.32 -5.29 -3.05
CA ASP A 113 -12.66 -6.12 -4.21
C ASP A 113 -12.88 -5.29 -5.49
N LYS A 114 -13.01 -3.96 -5.35
CA LYS A 114 -13.15 -3.03 -6.49
C LYS A 114 -11.81 -2.46 -6.96
N MET A 115 -10.70 -3.11 -6.59
CA MET A 115 -9.35 -2.68 -6.94
C MET A 115 -8.64 -3.77 -7.77
N PRO A 116 -9.10 -4.05 -9.01
CA PRO A 116 -8.56 -5.16 -9.79
C PRO A 116 -7.07 -5.02 -10.09
N GLU A 117 -6.57 -3.81 -10.31
CA GLU A 117 -5.15 -3.56 -10.56
C GLU A 117 -4.29 -3.89 -9.33
N ALA A 118 -4.77 -3.59 -8.13
CA ALA A 118 -4.07 -3.92 -6.89
C ALA A 118 -4.06 -5.43 -6.65
N ILE A 119 -5.21 -6.08 -6.82
CA ILE A 119 -5.32 -7.54 -6.67
C ILE A 119 -4.34 -8.24 -7.62
N GLY A 120 -4.30 -7.81 -8.88
CA GLY A 120 -3.37 -8.36 -9.86
C GLY A 120 -1.92 -8.17 -9.48
N LEU A 121 -1.56 -6.99 -9.00
CA LEU A 121 -0.21 -6.67 -8.54
C LEU A 121 0.23 -7.63 -7.41
N TYR A 122 -0.62 -7.79 -6.40
CA TYR A 122 -0.25 -8.60 -5.23
C TYR A 122 -0.12 -10.07 -5.60
N LYS A 123 -1.04 -10.62 -6.39
CA LYS A 123 -0.94 -12.00 -6.87
C LYS A 123 0.33 -12.22 -7.69
N LYS A 124 0.62 -11.31 -8.60
CA LYS A 124 1.82 -11.38 -9.45
C LYS A 124 3.11 -11.26 -8.63
N SER A 125 3.04 -10.56 -7.51
CA SER A 125 4.20 -10.34 -6.63
C SER A 125 4.41 -11.47 -5.61
N GLY A 126 3.62 -12.53 -5.68
CA GLY A 126 3.78 -13.71 -4.83
C GLY A 126 2.96 -13.71 -3.56
N TYR A 127 2.02 -12.80 -3.43
CA TYR A 127 1.10 -12.78 -2.29
C TYR A 127 0.05 -13.86 -2.45
N GLN A 128 -0.33 -14.47 -1.34
CA GLN A 128 -1.39 -15.48 -1.29
C GLN A 128 -2.56 -14.93 -0.49
N GLN A 129 -3.76 -15.20 -0.97
CA GLN A 129 -4.97 -14.77 -0.26
C GLN A 129 -5.13 -15.54 1.04
N ILE A 130 -5.47 -14.82 2.10
CA ILE A 130 -5.69 -15.38 3.43
C ILE A 130 -7.08 -14.94 3.93
N PRO A 131 -7.61 -15.57 4.99
CA PRO A 131 -8.82 -15.06 5.63
C PRO A 131 -8.62 -13.62 6.11
N ASN A 132 -9.67 -12.83 6.06
CA ASN A 132 -9.60 -11.44 6.50
C ASN A 132 -9.17 -11.37 7.98
N TYR A 133 -8.32 -10.40 8.27
CA TYR A 133 -7.72 -10.24 9.60
C TYR A 133 -8.13 -8.92 10.25
N GLY A 134 -7.95 -8.84 11.57
CA GLY A 134 -8.12 -7.62 12.34
C GLY A 134 -9.49 -6.97 12.10
N GLN A 135 -9.48 -5.69 11.82
CA GLN A 135 -10.69 -4.90 11.57
C GLN A 135 -11.44 -5.31 10.30
N TYR A 136 -10.81 -6.11 9.42
CA TYR A 136 -11.41 -6.54 8.15
C TYR A 136 -12.13 -7.88 8.26
N GLU A 137 -12.10 -8.53 9.42
CA GLU A 137 -12.49 -9.93 9.60
C GLU A 137 -13.89 -10.27 9.07
N ASN A 138 -14.86 -9.37 9.21
CA ASN A 138 -16.22 -9.60 8.74
C ASN A 138 -16.66 -8.66 7.63
N ILE A 139 -15.69 -8.10 6.90
CA ILE A 139 -15.96 -7.15 5.82
C ILE A 139 -15.96 -7.87 4.47
N GLU A 140 -17.12 -8.06 3.88
CA GLU A 140 -17.28 -8.83 2.63
C GLU A 140 -16.47 -8.28 1.46
N ASN A 141 -16.30 -6.96 1.40
CA ASN A 141 -15.62 -6.31 0.28
C ASN A 141 -14.10 -6.27 0.44
N SER A 142 -13.56 -6.77 1.56
CA SER A 142 -12.14 -6.79 1.83
C SER A 142 -11.51 -8.11 1.42
N LEU A 143 -10.36 -8.03 0.78
CA LEU A 143 -9.52 -9.18 0.43
C LEU A 143 -8.16 -9.01 1.10
N CYS A 144 -7.73 -10.02 1.83
CA CYS A 144 -6.47 -9.99 2.56
C CYS A 144 -5.46 -10.96 1.97
N PHE A 145 -4.19 -10.58 2.01
CA PHE A 145 -3.11 -11.33 1.39
C PHE A 145 -1.90 -11.34 2.32
N GLU A 146 -1.03 -12.34 2.15
CA GLU A 146 0.24 -12.39 2.85
C GLU A 146 1.36 -12.86 1.93
N LYS A 147 2.59 -12.49 2.29
CA LYS A 147 3.81 -12.98 1.64
C LYS A 147 4.90 -13.16 2.70
N LEU A 148 5.53 -14.33 2.70
CA LEU A 148 6.70 -14.58 3.54
C LEU A 148 7.92 -13.93 2.91
N LEU A 149 8.71 -13.26 3.74
CA LEU A 149 9.90 -12.52 3.28
C LEU A 149 11.16 -13.39 3.27
#